data_59e4795f7db6bb4ea6550baeb136ec75
#
_entry.id   59e4795f7db6bb4ea6550baeb136ec75
#
_cell.length_a   1.000
_cell.length_b   1.000
_cell.length_c   1.000
_cell.angle_alpha   90.00
_cell.angle_beta   90.00
_cell.angle_gamma   90.00
#
_symmetry.space_group_name_H-M   'P 1'
#
loop_
_entity.id
_entity.type
_entity.pdbx_description
1 polymer ?
#
loop_
_entity_poly.entity_id
_entity_poly.type
_entity_poly.pdbx_seq_one_letter_code
_entity_poly.pdbx_strand_id
1 'polypeptide(L)'
;MNKMWTKWLAFAWVAMCALHLSAKDVFPDGTPVPDWFRQTEIVNLQDLGKSYRITDYGVVNDSTVLQTEKIQAVIDKASQDGDGVIYIPKGTFLSGSLFFKPNTHLYIEKGGTLKGSDDISHFAVIDTRMEGQNLKYFAALVNAIGVDGFTISGEGRINGNGLRYWKSFWLRRQVNPKCTNLEELRPRLVYIADSRDVQLSGVRLENSPFWTTHLYRCENVKLLNLSIFAPYEPVKAPSSDAIDIDVCTNVLVKNCYMSVNDDAIALKGGKGPWADQDKKNNGSNRNIIIEDCVYGFCHSALTCGSESIHDHNIVLRRCRLDNAKRLLWLKMRPDTPQNYEYITVENITGTVSSFLYAKPWTQFFDLQGRKDIPYSYSSHVTMRNITMECEVVFDVAKAEDQYKLSDFMFENLNLTVTKKPEIQKDCVEGFTLKNVTINGKKVE
;
A
#
# COMPACT_ATOMS: atom_id res chain seq x y z
N MET A 1 -30.31 -69.66 -43.51
CA MET A 1 -30.11 -68.37 -44.22
C MET A 1 -30.94 -67.31 -43.54
N ASN A 2 -30.34 -66.56 -42.64
CA ASN A 2 -30.98 -65.39 -42.00
C ASN A 2 -29.98 -64.30 -41.90
N LYS A 3 -30.22 -63.20 -42.62
CA LYS A 3 -29.44 -61.95 -42.56
C LYS A 3 -29.89 -61.14 -41.36
N MET A 4 -29.00 -60.93 -40.44
CA MET A 4 -29.17 -60.00 -39.34
C MET A 4 -28.71 -58.58 -39.76
N TRP A 5 -29.62 -57.64 -39.70
CA TRP A 5 -29.33 -56.20 -39.93
C TRP A 5 -28.89 -55.55 -38.63
N THR A 6 -27.66 -55.13 -38.54
CA THR A 6 -27.13 -54.31 -37.45
C THR A 6 -27.41 -52.85 -37.75
N LYS A 7 -28.25 -52.23 -36.89
CA LYS A 7 -28.49 -50.77 -36.92
C LYS A 7 -27.37 -50.09 -36.15
N TRP A 8 -26.65 -49.22 -36.83
CA TRP A 8 -25.71 -48.30 -36.22
C TRP A 8 -26.47 -47.07 -35.68
N LEU A 9 -26.51 -46.89 -34.36
CA LEU A 9 -26.94 -45.66 -33.71
C LEU A 9 -25.73 -44.73 -33.61
N ALA A 10 -25.72 -43.66 -34.41
CA ALA A 10 -24.77 -42.57 -34.28
C ALA A 10 -25.21 -41.69 -33.12
N PHE A 11 -24.45 -41.71 -32.03
CA PHE A 11 -24.57 -40.73 -30.96
C PHE A 11 -23.87 -39.43 -31.40
N ALA A 12 -24.65 -38.42 -31.75
CA ALA A 12 -24.17 -37.07 -31.95
C ALA A 12 -23.88 -36.44 -30.56
N TRP A 13 -22.63 -36.34 -30.20
CA TRP A 13 -22.19 -35.49 -29.09
C TRP A 13 -22.30 -34.04 -29.53
N VAL A 14 -23.34 -33.33 -29.06
CA VAL A 14 -23.41 -31.88 -29.12
C VAL A 14 -22.48 -31.36 -28.02
N ALA A 15 -21.29 -30.96 -28.40
CA ALA A 15 -20.41 -30.20 -27.51
C ALA A 15 -21.03 -28.81 -27.27
N MET A 16 -21.74 -28.68 -26.18
CA MET A 16 -22.16 -27.39 -25.67
C MET A 16 -20.90 -26.66 -25.19
N CYS A 17 -20.27 -25.88 -26.07
CA CYS A 17 -19.33 -24.83 -25.68
C CYS A 17 -20.14 -23.79 -24.90
N ALA A 18 -20.18 -23.94 -23.57
CA ALA A 18 -20.60 -22.88 -22.71
C ALA A 18 -19.55 -21.72 -22.85
N LEU A 19 -19.86 -20.76 -23.69
CA LEU A 19 -19.22 -19.47 -23.69
C LEU A 19 -19.45 -18.88 -22.28
N HIS A 20 -18.52 -19.10 -21.37
CA HIS A 20 -18.44 -18.28 -20.17
C HIS A 20 -18.11 -16.87 -20.66
N LEU A 21 -19.15 -16.08 -20.90
CA LEU A 21 -19.01 -14.63 -20.92
C LEU A 21 -18.49 -14.28 -19.53
N SER A 22 -17.17 -14.16 -19.38
CA SER A 22 -16.55 -13.57 -18.19
C SER A 22 -17.17 -12.18 -18.06
N ALA A 23 -18.00 -12.01 -17.04
CA ALA A 23 -18.49 -10.66 -16.73
C ALA A 23 -17.27 -9.75 -16.66
N LYS A 24 -17.30 -8.65 -17.42
CA LYS A 24 -16.21 -7.68 -17.37
C LYS A 24 -16.02 -7.23 -15.93
N ASP A 25 -14.78 -7.33 -15.45
CA ASP A 25 -14.41 -6.80 -14.13
C ASP A 25 -14.68 -5.30 -14.10
N VAL A 26 -15.37 -4.83 -13.07
CA VAL A 26 -15.76 -3.42 -12.93
C VAL A 26 -15.29 -2.88 -11.58
N PHE A 27 -14.95 -1.62 -11.54
CA PHE A 27 -14.73 -0.89 -10.29
C PHE A 27 -16.03 -0.73 -9.49
N PRO A 28 -15.95 -0.40 -8.19
CA PRO A 28 -17.13 -0.23 -7.35
C PRO A 28 -18.15 0.81 -7.87
N ASP A 29 -17.73 1.81 -8.64
CA ASP A 29 -18.62 2.79 -9.28
C ASP A 29 -19.27 2.28 -10.58
N GLY A 30 -19.00 1.04 -10.99
CA GLY A 30 -19.49 0.43 -12.21
C GLY A 30 -18.66 0.67 -13.46
N THR A 31 -17.61 1.45 -13.40
CA THR A 31 -16.70 1.67 -14.54
C THR A 31 -15.87 0.42 -14.84
N PRO A 32 -15.58 0.10 -16.11
CA PRO A 32 -14.78 -1.07 -16.45
C PRO A 32 -13.35 -0.99 -15.91
N VAL A 33 -12.85 -2.08 -15.36
CA VAL A 33 -11.43 -2.21 -14.99
C VAL A 33 -10.61 -2.30 -16.30
N PRO A 34 -9.67 -1.38 -16.55
CA PRO A 34 -8.80 -1.42 -17.73
C PRO A 34 -7.98 -2.71 -17.82
N ASP A 35 -7.70 -3.18 -19.03
CA ASP A 35 -6.89 -4.39 -19.26
C ASP A 35 -5.46 -4.26 -18.70
N TRP A 36 -4.97 -3.04 -18.53
CA TRP A 36 -3.69 -2.76 -17.87
C TRP A 36 -3.55 -3.46 -16.50
N PHE A 37 -4.62 -3.57 -15.71
CA PHE A 37 -4.61 -4.25 -14.41
C PHE A 37 -4.42 -5.77 -14.51
N ARG A 38 -4.62 -6.36 -15.69
CA ARG A 38 -4.43 -7.80 -15.95
C ARG A 38 -3.03 -8.13 -16.46
N GLN A 39 -2.29 -7.14 -16.94
CA GLN A 39 -0.92 -7.26 -17.39
C GLN A 39 0.00 -7.29 -16.17
N THR A 40 0.40 -8.46 -15.72
CA THR A 40 1.18 -8.65 -14.49
C THR A 40 2.54 -9.28 -14.73
N GLU A 41 3.02 -9.20 -15.96
CA GLU A 41 4.35 -9.63 -16.36
C GLU A 41 5.41 -8.76 -15.67
N ILE A 42 6.40 -9.43 -15.10
CA ILE A 42 7.56 -8.77 -14.54
C ILE A 42 8.46 -8.31 -15.68
N VAL A 43 8.90 -7.07 -15.65
CA VAL A 43 9.82 -6.53 -16.64
C VAL A 43 11.13 -7.30 -16.60
N ASN A 44 11.58 -7.81 -17.77
CA ASN A 44 12.82 -8.53 -17.85
C ASN A 44 14.01 -7.59 -17.71
N LEU A 45 15.04 -8.02 -16.99
CA LEU A 45 16.28 -7.27 -16.84
C LEU A 45 16.91 -6.88 -18.19
N GLN A 46 16.78 -7.76 -19.20
CA GLN A 46 17.34 -7.55 -20.54
C GLN A 46 16.63 -6.43 -21.33
N ASP A 47 15.38 -6.12 -20.99
CA ASP A 47 14.59 -5.07 -21.63
C ASP A 47 14.84 -3.68 -21.03
N LEU A 48 15.60 -3.61 -19.93
CA LEU A 48 15.89 -2.39 -19.17
C LEU A 48 17.23 -1.73 -19.57
N GLY A 49 17.81 -2.15 -20.68
CA GLY A 49 19.08 -1.60 -21.17
C GLY A 49 20.33 -2.26 -20.57
N LYS A 50 21.45 -1.55 -20.62
CA LYS A 50 22.76 -2.04 -20.18
C LYS A 50 22.80 -2.19 -18.65
N SER A 51 23.37 -3.30 -18.17
CA SER A 51 23.62 -3.51 -16.74
C SER A 51 24.93 -2.84 -16.29
N TYR A 52 24.83 -2.03 -15.25
CA TYR A 52 25.94 -1.37 -14.58
C TYR A 52 26.14 -2.04 -13.22
N ARG A 53 26.96 -3.10 -13.19
CA ARG A 53 27.27 -3.83 -11.95
C ARG A 53 28.13 -2.93 -11.06
N ILE A 54 27.64 -2.53 -9.89
CA ILE A 54 28.26 -1.49 -9.07
C ILE A 54 29.72 -1.81 -8.69
N THR A 55 30.05 -3.09 -8.51
CA THR A 55 31.41 -3.54 -8.18
C THR A 55 32.42 -3.27 -9.29
N ASP A 56 31.99 -3.20 -10.56
CA ASP A 56 32.87 -2.90 -11.68
C ASP A 56 33.27 -1.41 -11.73
N TYR A 57 32.61 -0.59 -10.90
CA TYR A 57 32.83 0.84 -10.75
C TYR A 57 33.44 1.20 -9.38
N GLY A 58 34.08 0.25 -8.70
CA GLY A 58 34.81 0.48 -7.47
C GLY A 58 33.96 0.56 -6.19
N VAL A 59 32.68 0.13 -6.25
CA VAL A 59 31.87 -0.09 -5.07
C VAL A 59 32.29 -1.44 -4.46
N VAL A 60 32.59 -1.47 -3.18
CA VAL A 60 33.09 -2.68 -2.51
C VAL A 60 31.98 -3.37 -1.71
N ASN A 61 32.04 -4.70 -1.64
CA ASN A 61 31.13 -5.48 -0.82
C ASN A 61 31.55 -5.36 0.66
N ASP A 62 31.17 -4.27 1.30
CA ASP A 62 31.40 -3.99 2.71
C ASP A 62 30.19 -3.27 3.31
N SER A 63 29.57 -3.88 4.30
CA SER A 63 28.38 -3.38 4.98
C SER A 63 28.64 -2.25 5.98
N THR A 64 29.90 -1.83 6.16
CA THR A 64 30.33 -0.79 7.11
C THR A 64 30.86 0.45 6.41
N VAL A 65 31.24 0.35 5.14
CA VAL A 65 31.77 1.47 4.36
C VAL A 65 30.64 2.18 3.63
N LEU A 66 30.45 3.47 3.95
CA LEU A 66 29.48 4.30 3.22
C LEU A 66 29.95 4.55 1.78
N GLN A 67 29.09 4.22 0.81
CA GLN A 67 29.42 4.26 -0.60
C GLN A 67 28.42 5.03 -1.46
N THR A 68 27.66 5.92 -0.83
CA THR A 68 26.60 6.69 -1.50
C THR A 68 27.08 7.39 -2.76
N GLU A 69 28.20 8.13 -2.68
CA GLU A 69 28.73 8.88 -3.81
C GLU A 69 29.16 7.97 -4.97
N LYS A 70 29.79 6.81 -4.66
CA LYS A 70 30.19 5.84 -5.69
C LYS A 70 28.98 5.21 -6.38
N ILE A 71 27.96 4.80 -5.60
CA ILE A 71 26.74 4.23 -6.19
C ILE A 71 26.00 5.28 -7.00
N GLN A 72 25.90 6.53 -6.47
CA GLN A 72 25.28 7.63 -7.21
C GLN A 72 26.02 7.92 -8.54
N ALA A 73 27.36 7.87 -8.54
CA ALA A 73 28.13 8.06 -9.77
C ALA A 73 27.83 6.98 -10.82
N VAL A 74 27.51 5.74 -10.41
CA VAL A 74 27.05 4.68 -11.33
C VAL A 74 25.68 5.00 -11.91
N ILE A 75 24.75 5.49 -11.10
CA ILE A 75 23.42 5.94 -11.55
C ILE A 75 23.58 7.09 -12.56
N ASP A 76 24.43 8.07 -12.24
CA ASP A 76 24.66 9.23 -13.08
C ASP A 76 25.26 8.84 -14.42
N LYS A 77 26.23 7.90 -14.41
CA LYS A 77 26.83 7.36 -15.62
C LYS A 77 25.80 6.62 -16.48
N ALA A 78 24.99 5.75 -15.91
CA ALA A 78 23.96 5.03 -16.65
C ALA A 78 22.99 6.00 -17.35
N SER A 79 22.57 7.05 -16.65
CA SER A 79 21.71 8.10 -17.21
C SER A 79 22.41 8.89 -18.33
N GLN A 80 23.70 9.19 -18.19
CA GLN A 80 24.49 9.89 -19.23
C GLN A 80 24.70 9.04 -20.48
N ASP A 81 24.83 7.73 -20.31
CA ASP A 81 24.95 6.78 -21.41
C ASP A 81 23.63 6.53 -22.16
N GLY A 82 22.50 7.05 -21.61
CA GLY A 82 21.16 7.04 -22.23
C GLY A 82 20.14 6.18 -21.51
N ASP A 83 20.54 4.98 -21.06
CA ASP A 83 19.70 4.05 -20.27
C ASP A 83 20.58 3.07 -19.47
N GLY A 84 19.97 2.44 -18.45
CA GLY A 84 20.65 1.33 -17.81
C GLY A 84 20.10 0.89 -16.45
N VAL A 85 20.53 -0.30 -16.08
CA VAL A 85 20.18 -0.94 -14.84
C VAL A 85 21.35 -0.88 -13.87
N ILE A 86 21.11 -0.28 -12.72
CA ILE A 86 22.04 -0.29 -11.60
C ILE A 86 21.93 -1.67 -10.94
N TYR A 87 22.94 -2.49 -11.16
CA TYR A 87 22.95 -3.88 -10.74
C TYR A 87 23.68 -4.02 -9.40
N ILE A 88 22.91 -4.39 -8.36
CA ILE A 88 23.45 -4.72 -7.03
C ILE A 88 23.72 -6.22 -6.98
N PRO A 89 24.98 -6.66 -7.01
CA PRO A 89 25.33 -8.07 -6.97
C PRO A 89 25.17 -8.65 -5.54
N LYS A 90 25.39 -9.97 -5.44
CA LYS A 90 25.45 -10.64 -4.14
C LYS A 90 26.46 -9.94 -3.23
N GLY A 91 26.02 -9.63 -2.00
CA GLY A 91 26.80 -8.88 -1.01
C GLY A 91 25.95 -7.84 -0.31
N THR A 92 26.58 -7.00 0.52
CA THR A 92 25.90 -5.92 1.26
C THR A 92 26.62 -4.60 1.05
N PHE A 93 25.88 -3.60 0.56
CA PHE A 93 26.39 -2.30 0.14
C PHE A 93 25.69 -1.19 0.93
N LEU A 94 26.47 -0.46 1.75
CA LEU A 94 25.93 0.59 2.63
C LEU A 94 25.83 1.91 1.87
N SER A 95 24.66 2.56 1.95
CA SER A 95 24.40 3.84 1.31
C SER A 95 23.53 4.76 2.14
N GLY A 96 23.65 6.07 1.95
CA GLY A 96 22.65 7.08 2.21
C GLY A 96 21.69 7.20 1.03
N SER A 97 21.07 8.38 0.87
CA SER A 97 20.08 8.60 -0.19
C SER A 97 20.67 8.52 -1.60
N LEU A 98 20.00 7.72 -2.44
CA LEU A 98 20.28 7.56 -3.87
C LEU A 98 19.14 8.16 -4.69
N PHE A 99 19.48 8.85 -5.78
CA PHE A 99 18.53 9.50 -6.68
C PHE A 99 18.64 8.91 -8.07
N PHE A 100 17.62 8.14 -8.45
CA PHE A 100 17.49 7.59 -9.80
C PHE A 100 17.08 8.70 -10.79
N LYS A 101 17.47 8.55 -12.02
CA LYS A 101 17.30 9.50 -13.11
C LYS A 101 16.48 8.88 -14.25
N PRO A 102 15.97 9.67 -15.19
CA PRO A 102 15.29 9.14 -16.37
C PRO A 102 16.08 8.00 -17.02
N ASN A 103 15.39 6.95 -17.41
CA ASN A 103 15.93 5.74 -18.03
C ASN A 103 16.93 4.96 -17.17
N THR A 104 16.92 5.13 -15.85
CA THR A 104 17.71 4.29 -14.94
C THR A 104 16.80 3.43 -14.07
N HIS A 105 17.24 2.20 -13.80
CA HIS A 105 16.49 1.19 -13.08
C HIS A 105 17.35 0.55 -11.99
N LEU A 106 16.72 -0.09 -11.01
CA LEU A 106 17.43 -0.82 -9.95
C LEU A 106 17.12 -2.32 -10.05
N TYR A 107 18.18 -3.11 -10.14
CA TYR A 107 18.09 -4.56 -10.02
C TYR A 107 18.95 -5.06 -8.86
N ILE A 108 18.38 -5.93 -8.01
CA ILE A 108 19.10 -6.50 -6.87
C ILE A 108 19.11 -8.02 -7.01
N GLU A 109 20.31 -8.54 -7.22
CA GLU A 109 20.54 -9.98 -7.37
C GLU A 109 20.15 -10.73 -6.09
N LYS A 110 19.73 -11.98 -6.22
CA LYS A 110 19.51 -12.88 -5.07
C LYS A 110 20.74 -12.93 -4.17
N GLY A 111 20.56 -12.60 -2.89
CA GLY A 111 21.65 -12.46 -1.93
C GLY A 111 22.35 -11.10 -1.96
N GLY A 112 21.95 -10.20 -2.85
CA GLY A 112 22.32 -8.79 -2.83
C GLY A 112 21.52 -8.00 -1.81
N THR A 113 22.13 -7.01 -1.18
CA THR A 113 21.49 -6.11 -0.21
C THR A 113 21.99 -4.68 -0.41
N LEU A 114 21.05 -3.79 -0.74
CA LEU A 114 21.26 -2.35 -0.58
C LEU A 114 20.86 -2.00 0.85
N LYS A 115 21.83 -1.62 1.67
CA LYS A 115 21.64 -1.32 3.10
C LYS A 115 21.67 0.18 3.33
N GLY A 116 20.65 0.71 4.01
CA GLY A 116 20.62 2.11 4.43
C GLY A 116 21.57 2.41 5.59
N SER A 117 22.10 3.62 5.62
CA SER A 117 22.83 4.11 6.78
C SER A 117 21.91 4.30 7.98
N ASP A 118 22.41 4.05 9.17
CA ASP A 118 21.74 4.37 10.44
C ASP A 118 22.10 5.77 10.98
N ASP A 119 22.81 6.56 10.18
CA ASP A 119 23.12 7.97 10.45
C ASP A 119 22.34 8.88 9.49
N ILE A 120 21.46 9.72 10.06
CA ILE A 120 20.59 10.61 9.27
C ILE A 120 21.39 11.66 8.47
N SER A 121 22.60 12.00 8.89
CA SER A 121 23.45 12.95 8.17
C SER A 121 23.91 12.46 6.79
N HIS A 122 23.75 11.15 6.52
CA HIS A 122 24.04 10.55 5.22
C HIS A 122 22.85 10.64 4.24
N PHE A 123 21.75 11.27 4.65
CA PHE A 123 20.58 11.48 3.82
C PHE A 123 20.39 12.94 3.48
N ALA A 124 20.17 13.24 2.20
CA ALA A 124 19.96 14.60 1.74
C ALA A 124 18.62 15.16 2.26
N VAL A 125 18.59 16.45 2.59
CA VAL A 125 17.34 17.18 2.86
C VAL A 125 16.83 17.76 1.55
N ILE A 126 15.59 17.45 1.19
CA ILE A 126 14.93 17.86 -0.04
C ILE A 126 13.54 18.43 0.22
N ASP A 127 13.00 19.16 -0.72
CA ASP A 127 11.58 19.44 -0.75
C ASP A 127 10.85 18.14 -1.12
N THR A 128 9.96 17.67 -0.24
CA THR A 128 9.32 16.37 -0.37
C THR A 128 7.92 16.36 0.23
N ARG A 129 7.26 15.23 0.14
CA ARG A 129 5.94 14.97 0.69
C ARG A 129 6.02 14.06 1.90
N MET A 130 5.43 14.45 3.03
CA MET A 130 5.28 13.63 4.24
C MET A 130 3.94 13.93 4.92
N GLU A 131 3.26 12.90 5.42
CA GLU A 131 2.03 13.02 6.20
C GLU A 131 1.00 14.00 5.59
N GLY A 132 0.80 13.88 4.26
CA GLY A 132 -0.16 14.72 3.54
C GLY A 132 0.25 16.18 3.34
N GLN A 133 1.52 16.54 3.57
CA GLN A 133 2.03 17.91 3.48
C GLN A 133 3.37 17.96 2.72
N ASN A 134 3.59 19.06 2.00
CA ASN A 134 4.87 19.34 1.35
C ASN A 134 5.77 20.14 2.31
N LEU A 135 6.98 19.66 2.51
CA LEU A 135 7.94 20.26 3.47
C LEU A 135 9.37 19.86 3.10
N LYS A 136 10.34 20.53 3.76
CA LYS A 136 11.73 20.07 3.72
C LYS A 136 11.93 18.93 4.71
N TYR A 137 12.34 17.76 4.17
CA TYR A 137 12.59 16.59 4.99
C TYR A 137 13.64 15.69 4.34
N PHE A 138 14.08 14.66 5.04
CA PHE A 138 15.09 13.74 4.54
C PHE A 138 14.57 12.88 3.40
N ALA A 139 15.39 12.73 2.37
CA ALA A 139 15.14 11.83 1.25
C ALA A 139 15.08 10.37 1.72
N ALA A 140 14.45 9.51 0.95
CA ALA A 140 14.50 8.07 1.16
C ALA A 140 15.88 7.47 0.82
N LEU A 141 16.08 6.20 1.14
CA LEU A 141 17.26 5.47 0.65
C LEU A 141 17.25 5.39 -0.88
N VAL A 142 16.11 5.06 -1.47
CA VAL A 142 15.90 5.03 -2.92
C VAL A 142 14.86 6.08 -3.30
N ASN A 143 15.24 7.01 -4.18
CA ASN A 143 14.36 8.07 -4.67
C ASN A 143 14.30 8.05 -6.20
N ALA A 144 13.07 8.09 -6.75
CA ALA A 144 12.80 8.31 -8.16
C ALA A 144 11.73 9.40 -8.28
N ILE A 145 12.13 10.59 -8.72
CA ILE A 145 11.27 11.77 -8.80
C ILE A 145 11.25 12.26 -10.25
N GLY A 146 10.08 12.21 -10.89
CA GLY A 146 9.94 12.52 -12.31
C GLY A 146 10.64 11.48 -13.21
N VAL A 147 10.59 10.21 -12.82
CA VAL A 147 11.24 9.10 -13.55
C VAL A 147 10.19 8.13 -14.07
N ASP A 148 9.68 8.40 -15.25
CA ASP A 148 8.73 7.52 -15.93
C ASP A 148 9.39 6.18 -16.30
N GLY A 149 8.63 5.09 -16.22
CA GLY A 149 9.11 3.75 -16.50
C GLY A 149 10.06 3.16 -15.45
N PHE A 150 10.23 3.82 -14.29
CA PHE A 150 11.16 3.37 -13.26
C PHE A 150 10.84 1.97 -12.75
N THR A 151 11.87 1.14 -12.63
CA THR A 151 11.71 -0.25 -12.19
C THR A 151 12.67 -0.57 -11.05
N ILE A 152 12.15 -1.23 -10.02
CA ILE A 152 12.94 -1.97 -9.03
C ILE A 152 12.61 -3.45 -9.18
N SER A 153 13.60 -4.30 -9.41
CA SER A 153 13.36 -5.73 -9.64
C SER A 153 14.49 -6.62 -9.07
N GLY A 154 14.26 -7.92 -9.12
CA GLY A 154 15.20 -8.93 -8.64
C GLY A 154 14.70 -9.70 -7.42
N GLU A 155 15.56 -10.56 -6.86
CA GLU A 155 15.26 -11.39 -5.69
C GLU A 155 16.08 -11.00 -4.44
N GLY A 156 16.77 -9.87 -4.49
CA GLY A 156 17.54 -9.31 -3.38
C GLY A 156 16.70 -8.47 -2.42
N ARG A 157 17.36 -7.62 -1.67
CA ARG A 157 16.70 -6.82 -0.63
C ARG A 157 17.16 -5.37 -0.57
N ILE A 158 16.25 -4.50 -0.17
CA ILE A 158 16.53 -3.15 0.31
C ILE A 158 16.27 -3.17 1.81
N ASN A 159 17.30 -2.91 2.62
CA ASN A 159 17.23 -2.95 4.07
C ASN A 159 17.50 -1.55 4.65
N GLY A 160 16.52 -0.98 5.33
CA GLY A 160 16.59 0.37 5.86
C GLY A 160 17.48 0.52 7.11
N ASN A 161 17.92 -0.61 7.71
CA ASN A 161 18.78 -0.59 8.91
C ASN A 161 18.19 0.24 10.08
N GLY A 162 16.88 0.14 10.30
CA GLY A 162 16.09 1.07 11.10
C GLY A 162 16.30 1.04 12.61
N LEU A 163 17.00 0.03 13.16
CA LEU A 163 17.04 -0.24 14.61
C LEU A 163 17.48 0.98 15.46
N ARG A 164 18.50 1.73 15.02
CA ARG A 164 18.99 2.92 15.72
C ARG A 164 17.91 4.02 15.73
N TYR A 165 17.26 4.25 14.61
CA TYR A 165 16.16 5.22 14.48
C TYR A 165 14.96 4.85 15.37
N TRP A 166 14.59 3.56 15.43
CA TRP A 166 13.47 3.11 16.26
C TRP A 166 13.75 3.28 17.75
N LYS A 167 14.98 2.97 18.20
CA LYS A 167 15.40 3.22 19.58
C LYS A 167 15.33 4.71 19.92
N SER A 168 15.83 5.57 19.06
CA SER A 168 15.81 7.04 19.25
C SER A 168 14.37 7.56 19.31
N PHE A 169 13.49 7.09 18.42
CA PHE A 169 12.07 7.44 18.42
C PHE A 169 11.38 7.09 19.75
N TRP A 170 11.56 5.88 20.24
CA TRP A 170 10.93 5.47 21.49
C TRP A 170 11.51 6.18 22.72
N LEU A 171 12.80 6.47 22.74
CA LEU A 171 13.41 7.31 23.78
C LEU A 171 12.80 8.71 23.77
N ARG A 172 12.66 9.34 22.62
CA ARG A 172 11.99 10.65 22.50
C ARG A 172 10.56 10.61 23.02
N ARG A 173 9.81 9.56 22.67
CA ARG A 173 8.42 9.35 23.14
C ARG A 173 8.31 9.13 24.65
N GLN A 174 9.32 8.55 25.29
CA GLN A 174 9.38 8.44 26.74
C GLN A 174 9.56 9.81 27.39
N VAL A 175 10.40 10.68 26.82
CA VAL A 175 10.66 12.03 27.34
C VAL A 175 9.54 13.00 26.99
N ASN A 176 9.02 12.93 25.75
CA ASN A 176 7.92 13.75 25.27
C ASN A 176 6.83 12.88 24.61
N PRO A 177 5.83 12.38 25.35
CA PRO A 177 4.76 11.54 24.80
C PRO A 177 3.93 12.21 23.69
N LYS A 178 3.99 13.54 23.59
CA LYS A 178 3.28 14.35 22.58
C LYS A 178 4.10 14.62 21.32
N CYS A 179 5.36 14.17 21.25
CA CYS A 179 6.17 14.40 20.07
C CYS A 179 5.50 13.81 18.82
N THR A 180 5.57 14.53 17.70
CA THR A 180 5.04 14.09 16.42
C THR A 180 5.93 13.01 15.80
N ASN A 181 5.47 12.35 14.76
CA ASN A 181 6.29 11.36 14.06
C ASN A 181 7.47 11.99 13.34
N LEU A 182 7.35 13.27 12.93
CA LEU A 182 8.38 13.99 12.18
C LEU A 182 9.46 14.63 13.04
N GLU A 183 9.23 14.79 14.34
CA GLU A 183 10.24 15.36 15.27
C GLU A 183 11.43 14.43 15.48
N GLU A 184 11.26 13.12 15.35
CA GLU A 184 12.38 12.19 15.28
C GLU A 184 12.70 11.90 13.81
N LEU A 185 13.87 12.40 13.38
CA LEU A 185 14.27 12.38 11.97
C LEU A 185 14.60 10.96 11.50
N ARG A 186 13.86 10.48 10.51
CA ARG A 186 13.97 9.11 10.00
C ARG A 186 13.74 9.10 8.49
N PRO A 187 14.62 8.50 7.68
CA PRO A 187 14.38 8.37 6.25
C PRO A 187 13.32 7.30 5.95
N ARG A 188 12.58 7.48 4.85
CA ARG A 188 11.80 6.40 4.22
C ARG A 188 12.73 5.43 3.50
N LEU A 189 12.21 4.25 3.13
CA LEU A 189 13.01 3.28 2.38
C LEU A 189 12.98 3.57 0.87
N VAL A 190 11.79 3.66 0.29
CA VAL A 190 11.58 3.95 -1.14
C VAL A 190 10.60 5.10 -1.29
N TYR A 191 10.97 6.10 -2.08
CA TYR A 191 10.12 7.23 -2.44
C TYR A 191 10.07 7.42 -3.94
N ILE A 192 8.90 7.33 -4.53
CA ILE A 192 8.68 7.53 -5.96
C ILE A 192 7.62 8.61 -6.11
N ALA A 193 7.94 9.65 -6.87
CA ALA A 193 7.07 10.79 -7.03
C ALA A 193 7.01 11.29 -8.48
N ASP A 194 5.87 11.88 -8.86
CA ASP A 194 5.69 12.52 -10.17
C ASP A 194 6.09 11.62 -11.35
N SER A 195 5.78 10.32 -11.27
CA SER A 195 6.27 9.29 -12.19
C SER A 195 5.13 8.41 -12.71
N ARG A 196 5.27 7.92 -13.95
CA ARG A 196 4.30 7.04 -14.62
C ARG A 196 4.93 5.72 -14.99
N ASP A 197 4.07 4.69 -15.14
CA ASP A 197 4.44 3.36 -15.62
C ASP A 197 5.56 2.72 -14.79
N VAL A 198 5.41 2.79 -13.47
CA VAL A 198 6.38 2.30 -12.48
C VAL A 198 6.10 0.83 -12.13
N GLN A 199 7.16 0.03 -11.99
CA GLN A 199 7.03 -1.35 -11.48
C GLN A 199 8.06 -1.67 -10.40
N LEU A 200 7.59 -2.17 -9.25
CA LEU A 200 8.42 -2.79 -8.23
C LEU A 200 8.08 -4.28 -8.16
N SER A 201 9.07 -5.17 -8.28
CA SER A 201 8.79 -6.60 -8.36
C SER A 201 9.85 -7.49 -7.71
N GLY A 202 9.40 -8.50 -6.97
CA GLY A 202 10.21 -9.62 -6.48
C GLY A 202 11.14 -9.32 -5.30
N VAL A 203 11.47 -8.08 -5.04
CA VAL A 203 12.42 -7.68 -3.99
C VAL A 203 11.82 -7.72 -2.59
N ARG A 204 12.69 -7.83 -1.59
CA ARG A 204 12.35 -7.69 -0.18
C ARG A 204 12.66 -6.28 0.30
N LEU A 205 11.68 -5.64 0.95
CA LEU A 205 11.79 -4.32 1.55
C LEU A 205 11.72 -4.49 3.07
N GLU A 206 12.82 -4.23 3.77
CA GLU A 206 12.96 -4.63 5.17
C GLU A 206 13.48 -3.50 6.04
N ASN A 207 13.05 -3.50 7.30
CA ASN A 207 13.62 -2.68 8.37
C ASN A 207 13.66 -1.18 8.06
N SER A 208 12.61 -0.66 7.41
CA SER A 208 12.52 0.77 7.14
C SER A 208 12.56 1.59 8.44
N PRO A 209 13.32 2.67 8.53
CA PRO A 209 13.28 3.58 9.68
C PRO A 209 11.93 4.27 9.86
N PHE A 210 11.20 4.53 8.76
CA PHE A 210 9.90 5.18 8.69
C PHE A 210 9.02 4.44 7.66
N TRP A 211 8.15 5.11 6.87
CA TRP A 211 7.36 4.51 5.80
C TRP A 211 8.24 3.71 4.82
N THR A 212 7.77 2.54 4.42
CA THR A 212 8.58 1.64 3.60
C THR A 212 8.54 2.04 2.13
N THR A 213 7.35 2.13 1.53
CA THR A 213 7.18 2.55 0.13
C THR A 213 6.20 3.70 0.08
N HIS A 214 6.63 4.85 -0.39
CA HIS A 214 5.77 6.01 -0.56
C HIS A 214 5.69 6.41 -2.02
N LEU A 215 4.49 6.31 -2.59
CA LEU A 215 4.15 6.73 -3.95
C LEU A 215 3.42 8.06 -3.88
N TYR A 216 3.92 9.09 -4.56
CA TYR A 216 3.28 10.40 -4.57
C TYR A 216 3.07 10.92 -5.99
N ARG A 217 1.82 11.22 -6.35
CA ARG A 217 1.42 11.72 -7.68
C ARG A 217 1.94 10.82 -8.81
N CYS A 218 1.76 9.52 -8.64
CA CYS A 218 2.13 8.52 -9.63
C CYS A 218 0.91 7.99 -10.39
N GLU A 219 1.12 7.56 -11.61
CA GLU A 219 0.11 6.95 -12.47
C GLU A 219 0.62 5.62 -13.04
N ASN A 220 -0.26 4.60 -13.11
CA ASN A 220 0.08 3.28 -13.62
C ASN A 220 1.23 2.61 -12.84
N VAL A 221 1.02 2.34 -11.55
CA VAL A 221 2.03 1.72 -10.69
C VAL A 221 1.68 0.25 -10.41
N LYS A 222 2.63 -0.64 -10.61
CA LYS A 222 2.52 -2.07 -10.27
C LYS A 222 3.51 -2.45 -9.17
N LEU A 223 2.98 -3.02 -8.09
CA LEU A 223 3.75 -3.58 -6.97
C LEU A 223 3.48 -5.08 -6.94
N LEU A 224 4.42 -5.90 -7.44
CA LEU A 224 4.22 -7.31 -7.73
C LEU A 224 5.18 -8.20 -6.94
N ASN A 225 4.66 -9.22 -6.27
CA ASN A 225 5.46 -10.24 -5.58
C ASN A 225 6.46 -9.67 -4.56
N LEU A 226 6.14 -8.57 -3.91
CA LEU A 226 7.00 -7.96 -2.90
C LEU A 226 6.86 -8.68 -1.57
N SER A 227 7.94 -8.68 -0.77
CA SER A 227 7.91 -9.06 0.64
C SER A 227 8.32 -7.85 1.48
N ILE A 228 7.38 -7.30 2.25
CA ILE A 228 7.59 -6.09 3.06
C ILE A 228 7.52 -6.44 4.53
N PHE A 229 8.57 -6.16 5.28
CA PHE A 229 8.70 -6.57 6.66
C PHE A 229 9.31 -5.50 7.57
N ALA A 230 8.68 -5.30 8.73
CA ALA A 230 9.21 -4.51 9.83
C ALA A 230 9.06 -5.28 11.15
N PRO A 231 10.14 -5.52 11.94
CA PRO A 231 10.10 -6.36 13.11
C PRO A 231 9.36 -5.70 14.28
N TYR A 232 8.73 -6.52 15.11
CA TYR A 232 8.20 -6.10 16.40
C TYR A 232 9.26 -6.20 17.51
N GLU A 233 10.09 -7.23 17.46
CA GLU A 233 11.18 -7.50 18.41
C GLU A 233 12.55 -7.36 17.71
N PRO A 234 13.62 -6.98 18.40
CA PRO A 234 13.72 -6.58 19.81
C PRO A 234 13.23 -5.16 20.09
N VAL A 235 12.97 -4.34 19.07
CA VAL A 235 12.42 -2.99 19.14
C VAL A 235 11.36 -2.85 18.05
N LYS A 236 10.15 -2.54 18.46
CA LYS A 236 9.05 -2.29 17.53
C LYS A 236 9.40 -1.13 16.58
N ALA A 237 9.34 -1.39 15.27
CA ALA A 237 9.53 -0.38 14.24
C ALA A 237 8.31 0.57 14.21
N PRO A 238 8.45 1.86 14.55
CA PRO A 238 7.33 2.80 14.57
C PRO A 238 7.08 3.39 13.19
N SER A 239 5.80 3.66 12.86
CA SER A 239 5.39 4.29 11.59
C SER A 239 5.98 3.55 10.37
N SER A 240 5.91 2.22 10.39
CA SER A 240 6.52 1.36 9.38
C SER A 240 5.48 0.87 8.34
N ASP A 241 4.62 1.78 7.91
CA ASP A 241 3.63 1.54 6.86
C ASP A 241 4.28 0.83 5.67
N ALA A 242 3.63 -0.20 5.11
CA ALA A 242 4.25 -0.96 4.03
C ALA A 242 4.17 -0.20 2.70
N ILE A 243 2.99 0.32 2.35
CA ILE A 243 2.77 1.05 1.11
C ILE A 243 1.84 2.23 1.38
N ASP A 244 2.37 3.44 1.22
CA ASP A 244 1.62 4.70 1.24
C ASP A 244 1.36 5.16 -0.19
N ILE A 245 0.08 5.26 -0.56
CA ILE A 245 -0.39 5.69 -1.87
C ILE A 245 -0.96 7.09 -1.71
N ASP A 246 -0.29 8.11 -2.27
CA ASP A 246 -0.58 9.53 -2.05
C ASP A 246 -0.83 10.23 -3.40
N VAL A 247 -2.09 10.55 -3.68
CA VAL A 247 -2.52 11.21 -4.94
C VAL A 247 -2.16 10.38 -6.18
N CYS A 248 -2.42 9.07 -6.15
CA CYS A 248 -2.08 8.18 -7.26
C CYS A 248 -3.30 7.69 -8.04
N THR A 249 -3.10 7.36 -9.31
CA THR A 249 -4.13 6.79 -10.18
C THR A 249 -3.64 5.51 -10.82
N ASN A 250 -4.51 4.48 -10.90
CA ASN A 250 -4.20 3.16 -11.43
C ASN A 250 -3.03 2.51 -10.71
N VAL A 251 -3.27 1.99 -9.52
CA VAL A 251 -2.26 1.26 -8.73
C VAL A 251 -2.72 -0.18 -8.55
N LEU A 252 -1.85 -1.12 -8.89
CA LEU A 252 -2.03 -2.55 -8.65
C LEU A 252 -1.01 -3.04 -7.62
N VAL A 253 -1.49 -3.57 -6.49
CA VAL A 253 -0.69 -4.31 -5.52
C VAL A 253 -1.10 -5.77 -5.58
N LYS A 254 -0.21 -6.64 -6.02
CA LYS A 254 -0.57 -8.05 -6.26
C LYS A 254 0.48 -9.02 -5.74
N ASN A 255 -0.04 -10.10 -5.13
CA ASN A 255 0.78 -11.22 -4.65
C ASN A 255 1.92 -10.79 -3.71
N CYS A 256 1.65 -9.79 -2.86
CA CYS A 256 2.60 -9.27 -1.89
C CYS A 256 2.38 -9.88 -0.49
N TYR A 257 3.48 -10.05 0.24
CA TYR A 257 3.46 -10.33 1.67
C TYR A 257 3.80 -9.05 2.44
N MET A 258 2.98 -8.68 3.42
CA MET A 258 3.19 -7.48 4.23
C MET A 258 3.03 -7.82 5.72
N SER A 259 4.06 -7.57 6.51
CA SER A 259 4.03 -7.71 7.98
C SER A 259 4.80 -6.56 8.59
N VAL A 260 4.07 -5.56 9.11
CA VAL A 260 4.63 -4.28 9.56
C VAL A 260 3.95 -3.81 10.85
N ASN A 261 4.50 -2.77 11.50
CA ASN A 261 3.98 -2.31 12.79
C ASN A 261 3.13 -1.03 12.69
N ASP A 262 2.69 -0.69 11.49
CA ASP A 262 1.69 0.32 11.21
C ASP A 262 0.76 -0.19 10.09
N ASP A 263 0.15 0.68 9.28
CA ASP A 263 -0.77 0.26 8.22
C ASP A 263 -0.05 -0.51 7.11
N ALA A 264 -0.66 -1.56 6.57
CA ALA A 264 -0.09 -2.26 5.42
C ALA A 264 -0.30 -1.43 4.14
N ILE A 265 -1.53 -1.05 3.83
CA ILE A 265 -1.84 -0.12 2.74
C ILE A 265 -2.50 1.12 3.34
N ALA A 266 -1.91 2.28 3.14
CA ALA A 266 -2.44 3.55 3.57
C ALA A 266 -2.63 4.52 2.40
N LEU A 267 -3.84 5.03 2.24
CA LEU A 267 -4.17 6.02 1.22
C LEU A 267 -4.00 7.43 1.81
N LYS A 268 -3.25 8.26 1.11
CA LYS A 268 -2.95 9.64 1.49
C LYS A 268 -3.44 10.59 0.38
N GLY A 269 -3.44 11.89 0.61
CA GLY A 269 -3.94 12.82 -0.42
C GLY A 269 -3.95 14.27 0.01
N GLY A 270 -3.71 14.53 1.31
CA GLY A 270 -3.67 15.88 1.88
C GLY A 270 -4.11 15.91 3.33
N LYS A 271 -3.64 16.91 4.07
CA LYS A 271 -3.93 17.13 5.47
C LYS A 271 -4.18 18.61 5.77
N GLY A 272 -5.07 18.86 6.69
CA GLY A 272 -5.39 20.19 7.21
C GLY A 272 -6.71 20.74 6.67
N PRO A 273 -7.22 21.80 7.30
CA PRO A 273 -8.59 22.30 7.08
C PRO A 273 -8.82 22.93 5.69
N TRP A 274 -7.74 23.20 4.97
CA TRP A 274 -7.73 23.78 3.63
C TRP A 274 -7.13 22.84 2.57
N ALA A 275 -6.98 21.55 2.93
CA ALA A 275 -6.28 20.58 2.07
C ALA A 275 -6.97 20.37 0.71
N ASP A 276 -8.28 20.50 0.65
CA ASP A 276 -9.07 20.42 -0.58
C ASP A 276 -8.91 21.62 -1.52
N GLN A 277 -8.31 22.72 -1.06
CA GLN A 277 -8.04 23.91 -1.85
C GLN A 277 -6.65 23.90 -2.50
N ASP A 278 -5.69 23.17 -1.95
CA ASP A 278 -4.35 23.02 -2.53
C ASP A 278 -4.34 21.96 -3.65
N LYS A 279 -4.98 22.28 -4.77
CA LYS A 279 -5.09 21.39 -5.94
C LYS A 279 -3.75 21.05 -6.60
N LYS A 280 -2.71 21.80 -6.32
CA LYS A 280 -1.36 21.54 -6.86
C LYS A 280 -0.71 20.34 -6.17
N ASN A 281 -0.88 20.23 -4.87
CA ASN A 281 -0.15 19.26 -4.05
C ASN A 281 -1.05 18.13 -3.55
N ASN A 282 -2.34 18.39 -3.38
CA ASN A 282 -3.31 17.45 -2.82
C ASN A 282 -4.29 16.96 -3.89
N GLY A 283 -4.82 15.76 -3.70
CA GLY A 283 -5.75 15.18 -4.67
C GLY A 283 -6.29 13.83 -4.26
N SER A 284 -6.80 13.12 -5.26
CA SER A 284 -7.48 11.85 -5.10
C SER A 284 -6.55 10.67 -5.34
N ASN A 285 -6.79 9.57 -4.61
CA ASN A 285 -6.40 8.25 -5.06
C ASN A 285 -7.55 7.63 -5.86
N ARG A 286 -7.26 7.09 -7.03
CA ARG A 286 -8.27 6.52 -7.93
C ARG A 286 -7.84 5.21 -8.52
N ASN A 287 -8.80 4.27 -8.64
CA ASN A 287 -8.58 2.98 -9.31
C ASN A 287 -7.43 2.20 -8.68
N ILE A 288 -7.55 1.86 -7.41
CA ILE A 288 -6.56 1.09 -6.66
C ILE A 288 -7.08 -0.34 -6.49
N ILE A 289 -6.32 -1.33 -6.94
CA ILE A 289 -6.62 -2.75 -6.73
C ILE A 289 -5.50 -3.38 -5.91
N ILE A 290 -5.88 -3.98 -4.78
CA ILE A 290 -5.01 -4.79 -3.93
C ILE A 290 -5.56 -6.22 -3.97
N GLU A 291 -4.78 -7.16 -4.48
CA GLU A 291 -5.29 -8.52 -4.68
C GLU A 291 -4.24 -9.61 -4.45
N ASP A 292 -4.73 -10.79 -4.07
CA ASP A 292 -3.93 -12.00 -3.91
C ASP A 292 -2.78 -11.82 -2.88
N CYS A 293 -2.95 -10.92 -1.91
CA CYS A 293 -1.94 -10.59 -0.90
C CYS A 293 -2.13 -11.38 0.41
N VAL A 294 -1.03 -11.55 1.13
CA VAL A 294 -1.02 -12.14 2.46
C VAL A 294 -0.50 -11.11 3.46
N TYR A 295 -1.29 -10.91 4.51
CA TYR A 295 -0.96 -9.97 5.59
C TYR A 295 -0.55 -10.75 6.84
N GLY A 296 0.64 -10.47 7.35
CA GLY A 296 0.99 -10.81 8.72
C GLY A 296 0.44 -9.75 9.68
N PHE A 297 1.20 -9.39 10.72
CA PHE A 297 0.80 -8.33 11.62
C PHE A 297 0.80 -6.96 10.90
N CYS A 298 -0.28 -6.18 11.09
CA CYS A 298 -0.34 -4.76 10.70
C CYS A 298 -1.45 -4.04 11.49
N HIS A 299 -1.42 -2.70 11.52
CA HIS A 299 -2.48 -1.94 12.16
C HIS A 299 -3.77 -1.95 11.35
N SER A 300 -3.69 -1.99 10.03
CA SER A 300 -4.82 -2.21 9.14
C SER A 300 -4.37 -2.80 7.81
N ALA A 301 -5.18 -3.67 7.22
CA ALA A 301 -4.91 -4.17 5.87
C ALA A 301 -5.13 -3.09 4.82
N LEU A 302 -6.21 -2.30 4.96
CA LEU A 302 -6.52 -1.15 4.13
C LEU A 302 -6.96 0.01 5.00
N THR A 303 -6.28 1.14 4.89
CA THR A 303 -6.59 2.38 5.58
C THR A 303 -6.87 3.51 4.58
N CYS A 304 -8.03 4.14 4.66
CA CYS A 304 -8.28 5.44 4.05
C CYS A 304 -7.88 6.52 5.05
N GLY A 305 -6.85 7.27 4.70
CA GLY A 305 -6.33 8.33 5.57
C GLY A 305 -5.14 7.89 6.48
N SER A 306 -4.90 8.64 7.56
CA SER A 306 -5.69 9.80 8.01
C SER A 306 -5.50 11.05 7.12
N GLU A 307 -4.37 11.20 6.46
CA GLU A 307 -4.00 12.33 5.60
C GLU A 307 -4.46 12.11 4.16
N SER A 308 -5.73 11.76 3.94
CA SER A 308 -6.34 11.66 2.62
C SER A 308 -7.57 12.56 2.53
N ILE A 309 -7.71 13.28 1.41
CA ILE A 309 -8.88 14.11 1.14
C ILE A 309 -9.90 13.41 0.25
N HIS A 310 -9.47 12.46 -0.59
CA HIS A 310 -10.38 11.75 -1.48
C HIS A 310 -9.82 10.41 -1.95
N ASP A 311 -10.58 9.34 -1.70
CA ASP A 311 -10.28 7.99 -2.18
C ASP A 311 -11.48 7.45 -2.95
N HIS A 312 -11.28 6.98 -4.19
CA HIS A 312 -12.34 6.58 -5.11
C HIS A 312 -11.97 5.33 -5.92
N ASN A 313 -12.86 4.36 -6.02
CA ASN A 313 -12.62 3.07 -6.67
C ASN A 313 -11.47 2.28 -6.05
N ILE A 314 -11.64 1.89 -4.81
CA ILE A 314 -10.66 1.12 -4.05
C ILE A 314 -11.15 -0.31 -3.89
N VAL A 315 -10.34 -1.29 -4.29
CA VAL A 315 -10.68 -2.72 -4.22
C VAL A 315 -9.61 -3.48 -3.46
N LEU A 316 -10.01 -4.15 -2.38
CA LEU A 316 -9.20 -5.14 -1.67
C LEU A 316 -9.84 -6.51 -1.86
N ARG A 317 -9.16 -7.45 -2.53
CA ARG A 317 -9.78 -8.73 -2.86
C ARG A 317 -8.84 -9.94 -2.84
N ARG A 318 -9.42 -11.11 -2.56
CA ARG A 318 -8.71 -12.40 -2.55
C ARG A 318 -7.45 -12.39 -1.69
N CYS A 319 -7.58 -11.80 -0.50
CA CYS A 319 -6.47 -11.68 0.44
C CYS A 319 -6.70 -12.54 1.69
N ARG A 320 -5.59 -12.87 2.34
CA ARG A 320 -5.59 -13.58 3.62
C ARG A 320 -4.89 -12.75 4.70
N LEU A 321 -5.53 -12.63 5.85
CA LEU A 321 -5.01 -11.88 6.99
C LEU A 321 -4.72 -12.84 8.14
N ASP A 322 -3.45 -12.96 8.52
CA ASP A 322 -3.06 -13.90 9.58
C ASP A 322 -3.17 -13.27 10.98
N ASN A 323 -2.95 -11.98 11.14
CA ASN A 323 -3.06 -11.29 12.44
C ASN A 323 -3.07 -9.76 12.28
N ALA A 324 -3.93 -9.21 11.44
CA ALA A 324 -4.07 -7.76 11.33
C ALA A 324 -4.94 -7.20 12.47
N LYS A 325 -4.70 -5.97 12.90
CA LYS A 325 -5.59 -5.33 13.87
C LYS A 325 -6.93 -4.94 13.24
N ARG A 326 -6.93 -4.47 11.98
CA ARG A 326 -8.15 -4.06 11.28
C ARG A 326 -8.15 -4.56 9.85
N LEU A 327 -9.34 -4.90 9.33
CA LEU A 327 -9.50 -5.19 7.92
C LEU A 327 -9.64 -3.90 7.11
N LEU A 328 -10.63 -3.07 7.43
CA LEU A 328 -10.84 -1.75 6.82
C LEU A 328 -10.86 -0.67 7.89
N TRP A 329 -10.07 0.35 7.69
CA TRP A 329 -10.00 1.52 8.56
C TRP A 329 -10.30 2.81 7.80
N LEU A 330 -11.39 3.48 8.16
CA LEU A 330 -11.73 4.82 7.68
C LEU A 330 -11.31 5.83 8.76
N LYS A 331 -10.14 6.45 8.58
CA LYS A 331 -9.60 7.42 9.55
C LYS A 331 -10.20 8.80 9.30
N MET A 332 -11.31 9.09 9.95
CA MET A 332 -12.04 10.35 9.78
C MET A 332 -11.42 11.46 10.65
N ARG A 333 -10.70 12.39 10.03
CA ARG A 333 -10.06 13.52 10.73
C ARG A 333 -11.02 14.71 10.84
N PRO A 334 -11.17 15.30 12.05
CA PRO A 334 -12.00 16.51 12.19
C PRO A 334 -11.31 17.79 11.69
N ASP A 335 -10.02 17.75 11.35
CA ASP A 335 -9.27 18.90 10.83
C ASP A 335 -8.96 18.80 9.32
N THR A 336 -9.57 17.87 8.59
CA THR A 336 -9.31 17.67 7.17
C THR A 336 -10.62 17.31 6.46
N PRO A 337 -11.00 17.99 5.37
CA PRO A 337 -12.15 17.58 4.56
C PRO A 337 -11.81 16.27 3.83
N GLN A 338 -12.66 15.25 4.01
CA GLN A 338 -12.40 13.90 3.49
C GLN A 338 -13.63 13.35 2.78
N ASN A 339 -13.40 12.62 1.69
CA ASN A 339 -14.42 11.83 1.02
C ASN A 339 -13.87 10.47 0.60
N TYR A 340 -14.33 9.39 1.24
CA TYR A 340 -13.92 8.01 0.95
C TYR A 340 -15.10 7.26 0.35
N GLU A 341 -15.03 6.94 -0.94
CA GLU A 341 -16.18 6.40 -1.64
C GLU A 341 -15.84 5.29 -2.64
N TYR A 342 -16.84 4.46 -2.94
CA TYR A 342 -16.70 3.34 -3.87
C TYR A 342 -15.57 2.39 -3.47
N ILE A 343 -15.69 1.83 -2.26
CA ILE A 343 -14.72 0.91 -1.66
C ILE A 343 -15.32 -0.49 -1.63
N THR A 344 -14.64 -1.47 -2.21
CA THR A 344 -15.04 -2.88 -2.12
C THR A 344 -13.95 -3.72 -1.44
N VAL A 345 -14.35 -4.46 -0.41
CA VAL A 345 -13.53 -5.48 0.26
C VAL A 345 -14.21 -6.82 0.06
N GLU A 346 -13.56 -7.75 -0.67
CA GLU A 346 -14.23 -8.99 -1.06
C GLU A 346 -13.31 -10.21 -1.10
N ASN A 347 -13.90 -11.39 -0.87
CA ASN A 347 -13.19 -12.68 -0.93
C ASN A 347 -11.98 -12.69 0.03
N ILE A 348 -12.20 -12.32 1.28
CA ILE A 348 -11.17 -12.22 2.32
C ILE A 348 -11.35 -13.35 3.34
N THR A 349 -10.24 -13.88 3.82
CA THR A 349 -10.21 -14.86 4.92
C THR A 349 -9.19 -14.46 5.98
N GLY A 350 -9.33 -14.99 7.19
CA GLY A 350 -8.31 -14.85 8.23
C GLY A 350 -8.83 -14.29 9.55
N THR A 351 -7.97 -13.58 10.25
CA THR A 351 -8.22 -13.08 11.61
C THR A 351 -7.84 -11.61 11.76
N VAL A 352 -8.73 -10.84 12.40
CA VAL A 352 -8.48 -9.42 12.73
C VAL A 352 -9.01 -9.09 14.13
N SER A 353 -8.54 -8.00 14.74
CA SER A 353 -9.22 -7.49 15.96
C SER A 353 -10.52 -6.74 15.60
N SER A 354 -10.52 -5.92 14.54
CA SER A 354 -11.69 -5.17 14.11
C SER A 354 -11.97 -5.35 12.62
N PHE A 355 -13.22 -5.71 12.28
CA PHE A 355 -13.63 -5.95 10.89
C PHE A 355 -13.83 -4.63 10.14
N LEU A 356 -14.64 -3.71 10.66
CA LEU A 356 -14.76 -2.34 10.16
C LEU A 356 -14.52 -1.34 11.29
N TYR A 357 -13.62 -0.39 11.06
CA TYR A 357 -13.32 0.68 12.00
C TYR A 357 -13.51 2.05 11.36
N ALA A 358 -14.37 2.89 11.94
CA ALA A 358 -14.59 4.28 11.53
C ALA A 358 -14.94 5.14 12.75
N LYS A 359 -13.96 5.91 13.22
CA LYS A 359 -14.14 6.83 14.37
C LYS A 359 -13.37 8.13 14.12
N PRO A 360 -13.71 9.22 14.84
CA PRO A 360 -12.91 10.44 14.81
C PRO A 360 -11.43 10.17 15.11
N TRP A 361 -10.54 10.64 14.23
CA TRP A 361 -9.10 10.49 14.39
C TRP A 361 -8.48 11.84 14.71
N THR A 362 -8.11 12.05 15.96
CA THR A 362 -7.70 13.37 16.49
C THR A 362 -6.19 13.49 16.75
N GLN A 363 -5.39 12.50 16.33
CA GLN A 363 -3.94 12.59 16.50
C GLN A 363 -3.37 13.77 15.71
N PHE A 364 -2.64 14.65 16.40
CA PHE A 364 -2.06 15.88 15.82
C PHE A 364 -3.11 16.78 15.15
N PHE A 365 -4.27 16.92 15.81
CA PHE A 365 -5.36 17.78 15.38
C PHE A 365 -4.93 19.25 15.36
N ASP A 366 -5.17 19.91 14.22
CA ASP A 366 -4.88 21.34 14.06
C ASP A 366 -5.80 21.96 12.99
N LEU A 367 -6.70 22.85 13.42
CA LEU A 367 -7.57 23.61 12.52
C LEU A 367 -6.90 24.79 11.85
N GLN A 368 -5.63 25.09 12.15
CA GLN A 368 -4.85 26.19 11.53
C GLN A 368 -5.62 27.52 11.55
N GLY A 369 -6.34 27.78 12.63
CA GLY A 369 -7.14 29.00 12.83
C GLY A 369 -8.54 28.98 12.18
N ARG A 370 -8.94 27.92 11.50
CA ARG A 370 -10.32 27.74 11.01
C ARG A 370 -11.26 27.59 12.21
N LYS A 371 -12.45 28.22 12.17
CA LYS A 371 -13.42 28.22 13.26
C LYS A 371 -14.31 26.98 13.28
N ASP A 372 -14.60 26.43 12.11
CA ASP A 372 -15.45 25.28 11.91
C ASP A 372 -14.66 24.03 11.52
N ILE A 373 -15.16 22.89 11.91
CA ILE A 373 -14.64 21.58 11.48
C ILE A 373 -15.08 21.35 10.03
N PRO A 374 -14.15 21.02 9.11
CA PRO A 374 -14.54 20.60 7.76
C PRO A 374 -15.35 19.32 7.81
N TYR A 375 -16.48 19.28 7.10
CA TYR A 375 -17.35 18.13 7.08
C TYR A 375 -16.84 17.06 6.10
N SER A 376 -16.92 15.81 6.51
CA SER A 376 -16.37 14.67 5.77
C SER A 376 -17.45 13.64 5.40
N TYR A 377 -17.15 12.79 4.43
CA TYR A 377 -18.07 11.77 3.94
C TYR A 377 -17.36 10.44 3.74
N SER A 378 -18.08 9.33 3.93
CA SER A 378 -17.72 8.04 3.37
C SER A 378 -18.98 7.34 2.89
N SER A 379 -18.93 6.82 1.65
CA SER A 379 -20.10 6.21 1.04
C SER A 379 -19.78 5.07 0.08
N HIS A 380 -20.79 4.26 -0.27
CA HIS A 380 -20.67 3.14 -1.21
C HIS A 380 -19.56 2.17 -0.82
N VAL A 381 -19.59 1.72 0.45
CA VAL A 381 -18.64 0.74 0.99
C VAL A 381 -19.28 -0.64 0.99
N THR A 382 -18.74 -1.57 0.21
CA THR A 382 -19.21 -2.95 0.13
C THR A 382 -18.18 -3.91 0.73
N MET A 383 -18.60 -4.72 1.70
CA MET A 383 -17.80 -5.82 2.23
C MET A 383 -18.55 -7.12 1.95
N ARG A 384 -17.97 -8.00 1.11
CA ARG A 384 -18.70 -9.19 0.65
C ARG A 384 -17.84 -10.44 0.50
N ASN A 385 -18.51 -11.60 0.61
CA ASN A 385 -17.87 -12.91 0.46
C ASN A 385 -16.68 -13.08 1.42
N ILE A 386 -16.88 -12.79 2.71
CA ILE A 386 -15.80 -12.82 3.71
C ILE A 386 -16.11 -13.88 4.76
N THR A 387 -15.14 -14.75 5.03
CA THR A 387 -15.13 -15.65 6.17
C THR A 387 -13.97 -15.29 7.07
N MET A 388 -14.27 -14.85 8.30
CA MET A 388 -13.25 -14.25 9.15
C MET A 388 -13.57 -14.44 10.63
N GLU A 389 -12.52 -14.55 11.45
CA GLU A 389 -12.59 -14.39 12.89
C GLU A 389 -12.21 -12.95 13.27
N CYS A 390 -13.00 -12.32 14.14
CA CYS A 390 -12.68 -10.98 14.64
C CYS A 390 -13.12 -10.80 16.10
N GLU A 391 -12.52 -9.82 16.78
CA GLU A 391 -12.98 -9.44 18.13
C GLU A 391 -14.22 -8.55 18.06
N VAL A 392 -14.23 -7.60 17.16
CA VAL A 392 -15.29 -6.61 16.98
C VAL A 392 -15.68 -6.53 15.50
N VAL A 393 -16.96 -6.71 15.18
CA VAL A 393 -17.42 -6.64 13.78
C VAL A 393 -17.61 -5.19 13.32
N PHE A 394 -18.17 -4.34 14.19
CA PHE A 394 -18.53 -2.98 13.80
C PHE A 394 -18.04 -1.99 14.85
N ASP A 395 -16.84 -1.46 14.66
CA ASP A 395 -16.20 -0.49 15.55
C ASP A 395 -16.34 0.93 14.97
N VAL A 396 -17.61 1.34 14.80
CA VAL A 396 -18.00 2.58 14.15
C VAL A 396 -18.64 3.51 15.18
N ALA A 397 -18.27 4.79 15.14
CA ALA A 397 -18.88 5.82 15.96
C ALA A 397 -19.72 6.77 15.09
N LYS A 398 -20.84 7.21 15.62
CA LYS A 398 -21.63 8.30 15.05
C LYS A 398 -21.00 9.64 15.44
N ALA A 399 -20.78 10.52 14.49
CA ALA A 399 -20.23 11.87 14.70
C ALA A 399 -20.87 12.84 13.69
N GLU A 400 -22.16 13.15 13.92
CA GLU A 400 -23.02 13.90 12.98
C GLU A 400 -22.57 15.35 12.74
N ASP A 401 -21.76 15.89 13.61
CA ASP A 401 -21.14 17.22 13.49
C ASP A 401 -19.83 17.20 12.70
N GLN A 402 -19.28 16.01 12.41
CA GLN A 402 -18.01 15.85 11.75
C GLN A 402 -18.09 15.12 10.42
N TYR A 403 -18.82 14.02 10.35
CA TYR A 403 -18.91 13.21 9.12
C TYR A 403 -20.27 12.50 8.98
N LYS A 404 -20.54 12.12 7.73
CA LYS A 404 -21.64 11.25 7.35
C LYS A 404 -21.11 9.97 6.72
N LEU A 405 -21.63 8.82 7.19
CA LEU A 405 -21.42 7.51 6.57
C LEU A 405 -22.73 7.09 5.90
N SER A 406 -22.69 6.66 4.63
CA SER A 406 -23.89 6.23 3.90
C SER A 406 -23.64 5.11 2.89
N ASP A 407 -24.69 4.37 2.59
CA ASP A 407 -24.69 3.33 1.55
C ASP A 407 -23.63 2.24 1.77
N PHE A 408 -23.52 1.74 3.01
CA PHE A 408 -22.67 0.59 3.31
C PHE A 408 -23.47 -0.71 3.14
N MET A 409 -22.80 -1.72 2.57
CA MET A 409 -23.39 -3.04 2.37
C MET A 409 -22.47 -4.15 2.87
N PHE A 410 -23.03 -5.01 3.73
CA PHE A 410 -22.43 -6.29 4.09
C PHE A 410 -23.21 -7.42 3.41
N GLU A 411 -22.53 -8.22 2.60
CA GLU A 411 -23.15 -9.28 1.80
C GLU A 411 -22.35 -10.59 1.89
N ASN A 412 -23.03 -11.70 2.12
CA ASN A 412 -22.42 -13.04 2.19
C ASN A 412 -21.24 -13.09 3.18
N LEU A 413 -21.49 -12.70 4.43
CA LEU A 413 -20.48 -12.74 5.48
C LEU A 413 -20.71 -13.94 6.40
N ASN A 414 -19.63 -14.62 6.77
CA ASN A 414 -19.60 -15.64 7.82
C ASN A 414 -18.53 -15.26 8.85
N LEU A 415 -18.95 -14.66 9.95
CA LEU A 415 -18.05 -14.09 10.95
C LEU A 415 -18.13 -14.83 12.27
N THR A 416 -16.97 -15.20 12.82
CA THR A 416 -16.83 -15.62 14.22
C THR A 416 -16.35 -14.43 15.03
N VAL A 417 -17.19 -13.94 15.95
CA VAL A 417 -16.92 -12.73 16.72
C VAL A 417 -16.78 -13.05 18.20
N THR A 418 -15.65 -12.67 18.79
CA THR A 418 -15.31 -13.09 20.16
C THR A 418 -15.68 -12.07 21.25
N LYS A 419 -15.79 -10.77 20.93
CA LYS A 419 -16.06 -9.73 21.95
C LYS A 419 -17.34 -8.94 21.67
N LYS A 420 -17.47 -8.30 20.49
CA LYS A 420 -18.58 -7.39 20.17
C LYS A 420 -19.20 -7.75 18.81
N PRO A 421 -20.26 -8.59 18.82
CA PRO A 421 -20.92 -9.04 17.58
C PRO A 421 -21.98 -8.07 17.04
N GLU A 422 -22.33 -7.01 17.77
CA GLU A 422 -23.41 -6.11 17.42
C GLU A 422 -23.02 -5.17 16.27
N ILE A 423 -23.97 -4.97 15.34
CA ILE A 423 -23.88 -3.99 14.25
C ILE A 423 -24.87 -2.85 14.56
N GLN A 424 -24.34 -1.66 14.81
CA GLN A 424 -25.11 -0.44 15.07
C GLN A 424 -25.48 0.22 13.73
N LYS A 425 -26.60 -0.21 13.12
CA LYS A 425 -27.03 0.23 11.78
C LYS A 425 -27.27 1.74 11.68
N ASP A 426 -27.70 2.38 12.76
CA ASP A 426 -27.98 3.81 12.85
C ASP A 426 -26.75 4.72 12.72
N CYS A 427 -25.54 4.15 12.77
CA CYS A 427 -24.31 4.87 12.47
C CYS A 427 -24.11 5.16 10.97
N VAL A 428 -24.85 4.47 10.08
CA VAL A 428 -24.70 4.57 8.63
C VAL A 428 -26.08 4.69 7.97
N GLU A 429 -26.30 5.75 7.24
CA GLU A 429 -27.54 5.92 6.46
C GLU A 429 -27.54 4.94 5.26
N GLY A 430 -28.67 4.25 5.03
CA GLY A 430 -28.76 3.28 3.93
C GLY A 430 -27.92 2.02 4.11
N PHE A 431 -27.64 1.61 5.36
CA PHE A 431 -26.89 0.40 5.63
C PHE A 431 -27.69 -0.86 5.32
N THR A 432 -27.11 -1.74 4.51
CA THR A 432 -27.75 -2.97 4.04
C THR A 432 -27.02 -4.22 4.53
N LEU A 433 -27.73 -5.16 5.10
CA LEU A 433 -27.25 -6.52 5.42
C LEU A 433 -27.91 -7.53 4.50
N LYS A 434 -27.12 -8.41 3.88
CA LYS A 434 -27.61 -9.42 2.96
C LYS A 434 -26.84 -10.72 3.13
N ASN A 435 -27.52 -11.74 3.63
CA ASN A 435 -26.92 -13.06 3.91
C ASN A 435 -25.69 -12.94 4.84
N VAL A 436 -25.86 -12.31 6.00
CA VAL A 436 -24.83 -12.14 7.03
C VAL A 436 -25.07 -13.11 8.17
N THR A 437 -24.04 -13.87 8.55
CA THR A 437 -24.05 -14.79 9.68
C THR A 437 -22.95 -14.39 10.68
N ILE A 438 -23.31 -14.22 11.93
CA ILE A 438 -22.40 -13.94 13.03
C ILE A 438 -22.60 -15.01 14.11
N ASN A 439 -21.53 -15.73 14.46
CA ASN A 439 -21.54 -16.82 15.45
C ASN A 439 -22.64 -17.86 15.16
N GLY A 440 -22.80 -18.22 13.87
CA GLY A 440 -23.80 -19.18 13.42
C GLY A 440 -25.24 -18.67 13.39
N LYS A 441 -25.49 -17.41 13.75
CA LYS A 441 -26.82 -16.79 13.73
C LYS A 441 -26.93 -15.80 12.56
N LYS A 442 -28.03 -15.90 11.81
CA LYS A 442 -28.33 -14.94 10.75
C LYS A 442 -28.65 -13.57 11.35
N VAL A 443 -28.09 -12.51 10.78
CA VAL A 443 -28.31 -11.12 11.13
C VAL A 443 -29.07 -10.44 10.01
N GLU A 444 -30.14 -9.72 10.34
CA GLU A 444 -31.06 -9.03 9.40
C GLU A 444 -30.92 -7.50 9.53
#